data_e8e1d9e661b0cf13ec5d28b31ee89a7f
#
_entry.id   e8e1d9e661b0cf13ec5d28b31ee89a7f
#
_cell.length_a   1.000
_cell.length_b   1.000
_cell.length_c   1.000
_cell.angle_alpha   90.00
_cell.angle_beta   90.00
_cell.angle_gamma   90.00
#
_symmetry.space_group_name_H-M   'P 1'
#
loop_
_entity.id
_entity.type
_entity.pdbx_description
1 polymer ?
#
loop_
_entity_poly.entity_id
_entity_poly.type
_entity_poly.pdbx_seq_one_letter_code
_entity_poly.pdbx_strand_id
1 'polypeptide(L)'
;MPVRDANGQRSWIAPSQLSDPQWRAFDAPRPDFNGALAQFAIGLLQTTTPVANSIEWRGLFNAPPDEAELRRWFEPVVCAFELDGEGPRFMQDFGLGADGVAVNEIGALLIEAPGENTIKNNVDHFVKRSQINTLCPACAALALFSLQLNAPSGGAGHRTGLRGGGPLTTLVLAPADGHLWHDLWMNVRDRPAFLAQGGDASQSEPQRSFPWLGPITALQPQKGELAQVQVHPSHLYWAMPRRIRLEVGKHSAGPCDLCERVSDRLISQYATKNYGLNYKGAWNHPFSPYYETKEGWLPLHPQPDGLGYRHWLGWILGSTSDKRSVRAAQVVGRAFQLSNRQTGGMLRMWAFGYDMDNMKARCWYESTMPLYGLADCDRDTRSSVQAEVARWLAAAELASSYLRGAVKDAWFSAEARGDFGHIDAAFWSITEPAFYRQLQALIEAARSGAERADLPARLAWHATLTGTALHLFDHSFAGAGAIERQNPRRTALAHKQLRNSLYGPKLRLALGLPVDDIKPKPARKSAKPRETA
;
A
#
# COMPACT_ATOMS: atom_id res chain seq x y z
N MET A 1 -16.44 -14.95 4.77
CA MET A 1 -15.82 -13.67 4.35
C MET A 1 -16.94 -12.68 4.02
N PRO A 2 -16.91 -11.45 4.53
CA PRO A 2 -17.91 -10.42 4.19
C PRO A 2 -17.68 -9.87 2.79
N VAL A 3 -18.73 -9.83 1.98
CA VAL A 3 -18.72 -9.35 0.60
C VAL A 3 -19.94 -8.49 0.31
N ARG A 4 -19.90 -7.75 -0.80
CA ARG A 4 -21.03 -7.00 -1.34
C ARG A 4 -21.25 -7.31 -2.83
N ASP A 5 -22.49 -7.23 -3.25
CA ASP A 5 -22.89 -7.31 -4.66
C ASP A 5 -22.80 -5.94 -5.38
N ALA A 6 -23.25 -5.89 -6.63
CA ALA A 6 -23.28 -4.66 -7.44
C ALA A 6 -24.24 -3.58 -6.90
N ASN A 7 -25.25 -3.97 -6.11
CA ASN A 7 -26.22 -3.07 -5.49
C ASN A 7 -25.79 -2.59 -4.10
N GLY A 8 -24.62 -3.06 -3.61
CA GLY A 8 -24.12 -2.78 -2.27
C GLY A 8 -24.72 -3.67 -1.18
N GLN A 9 -25.50 -4.71 -1.52
CA GLN A 9 -26.05 -5.64 -0.57
C GLN A 9 -24.93 -6.52 0.00
N ARG A 10 -24.85 -6.56 1.32
CA ARG A 10 -23.84 -7.31 2.09
C ARG A 10 -24.25 -8.75 2.31
N SER A 11 -23.28 -9.65 2.23
CA SER A 11 -23.44 -11.07 2.54
C SER A 11 -22.16 -11.66 3.14
N TRP A 12 -22.25 -12.91 3.57
CA TRP A 12 -21.11 -13.70 4.05
C TRP A 12 -20.97 -14.95 3.22
N ILE A 13 -19.79 -15.18 2.69
CA ILE A 13 -19.49 -16.32 1.81
C ILE A 13 -18.36 -17.19 2.38
N ALA A 14 -18.38 -18.46 1.97
CA ALA A 14 -17.23 -19.35 2.10
C ALA A 14 -16.17 -19.07 1.02
N PRO A 15 -14.90 -19.48 1.21
CA PRO A 15 -13.88 -19.36 0.16
C PRO A 15 -14.25 -20.04 -1.16
N SER A 16 -14.98 -21.14 -1.13
CA SER A 16 -15.47 -21.84 -2.32
C SER A 16 -16.46 -21.04 -3.19
N GLN A 17 -17.00 -19.95 -2.68
CA GLN A 17 -17.95 -19.07 -3.37
C GLN A 17 -17.32 -17.80 -3.94
N LEU A 18 -15.98 -17.71 -3.96
CA LEU A 18 -15.25 -16.53 -4.48
C LEU A 18 -15.46 -16.29 -5.98
N SER A 19 -15.79 -17.31 -6.73
CA SER A 19 -16.01 -17.24 -8.19
C SER A 19 -17.44 -16.90 -8.60
N ASP A 20 -18.36 -16.81 -7.63
CA ASP A 20 -19.76 -16.46 -7.91
C ASP A 20 -19.83 -15.02 -8.48
N PRO A 21 -20.40 -14.84 -9.71
CA PRO A 21 -20.38 -13.57 -10.42
C PRO A 21 -21.21 -12.45 -9.75
N GLN A 22 -22.02 -12.76 -8.75
CA GLN A 22 -22.77 -11.73 -8.02
C GLN A 22 -21.86 -10.87 -7.14
N TRP A 23 -20.72 -11.38 -6.68
CA TRP A 23 -19.85 -10.67 -5.73
C TRP A 23 -18.92 -9.69 -6.43
N ARG A 24 -18.89 -8.45 -5.94
CA ARG A 24 -18.08 -7.37 -6.51
C ARG A 24 -16.84 -7.04 -5.69
N ALA A 25 -16.94 -7.07 -4.36
CA ALA A 25 -15.83 -6.72 -3.50
C ALA A 25 -15.98 -7.34 -2.11
N PHE A 26 -14.89 -7.41 -1.36
CA PHE A 26 -14.95 -7.58 0.08
C PHE A 26 -15.54 -6.34 0.74
N ASP A 27 -16.28 -6.54 1.84
CA ASP A 27 -16.94 -5.45 2.57
C ASP A 27 -16.88 -5.71 4.09
N ALA A 28 -15.65 -5.78 4.57
CA ALA A 28 -15.38 -5.91 6.00
C ALA A 28 -15.62 -4.58 6.74
N PRO A 29 -15.85 -4.62 8.06
CA PRO A 29 -16.13 -3.43 8.86
C PRO A 29 -14.94 -2.45 8.96
N ARG A 30 -13.76 -2.87 8.51
CA ARG A 30 -12.52 -2.10 8.54
C ARG A 30 -11.82 -2.17 7.18
N PRO A 31 -11.24 -1.05 6.68
CA PRO A 31 -10.55 -1.05 5.39
C PRO A 31 -9.31 -1.95 5.36
N ASP A 32 -8.52 -2.00 6.44
CA ASP A 32 -7.37 -2.91 6.56
C ASP A 32 -7.78 -4.39 6.49
N PHE A 33 -8.98 -4.74 6.95
CA PHE A 33 -9.52 -6.10 6.82
C PHE A 33 -9.89 -6.44 5.37
N ASN A 34 -10.31 -5.47 4.54
CA ASN A 34 -10.51 -5.69 3.11
C ASN A 34 -9.18 -6.02 2.42
N GLY A 35 -8.11 -5.29 2.76
CA GLY A 35 -6.76 -5.58 2.28
C GLY A 35 -6.24 -6.95 2.75
N ALA A 36 -6.54 -7.35 3.99
CA ALA A 36 -6.20 -8.66 4.52
C ALA A 36 -6.98 -9.78 3.82
N LEU A 37 -8.30 -9.62 3.61
CA LEU A 37 -9.13 -10.59 2.88
C LEU A 37 -8.67 -10.82 1.44
N ALA A 38 -8.32 -9.76 0.73
CA ALA A 38 -7.77 -9.87 -0.61
C ALA A 38 -6.46 -10.67 -0.60
N GLN A 39 -5.54 -10.37 0.30
CA GLN A 39 -4.27 -11.11 0.42
C GLN A 39 -4.50 -12.56 0.86
N PHE A 40 -5.45 -12.82 1.76
CA PHE A 40 -5.85 -14.18 2.16
C PHE A 40 -6.39 -14.98 0.97
N ALA A 41 -7.37 -14.43 0.25
CA ALA A 41 -8.01 -15.12 -0.87
C ALA A 41 -7.01 -15.39 -2.01
N ILE A 42 -6.17 -14.42 -2.36
CA ILE A 42 -5.12 -14.60 -3.37
C ILE A 42 -4.10 -15.63 -2.89
N GLY A 43 -3.68 -15.59 -1.62
CA GLY A 43 -2.76 -16.57 -1.03
C GLY A 43 -3.32 -17.99 -1.06
N LEU A 44 -4.61 -18.17 -0.73
CA LEU A 44 -5.29 -19.45 -0.78
C LEU A 44 -5.36 -19.98 -2.22
N LEU A 45 -5.82 -19.16 -3.16
CA LEU A 45 -5.86 -19.52 -4.59
C LEU A 45 -4.46 -19.86 -5.12
N GLN A 46 -3.44 -19.04 -4.81
CA GLN A 46 -2.07 -19.28 -5.27
C GLN A 46 -1.48 -20.58 -4.72
N THR A 47 -1.81 -20.93 -3.47
CA THR A 47 -1.28 -22.13 -2.81
C THR A 47 -1.91 -23.40 -3.36
N THR A 48 -3.16 -23.35 -3.78
CA THR A 48 -3.98 -24.55 -4.08
C THR A 48 -4.31 -24.73 -5.56
N THR A 49 -4.21 -23.68 -6.38
CA THR A 49 -4.58 -23.77 -7.80
C THR A 49 -3.67 -24.69 -8.60
N PRO A 50 -4.21 -25.52 -9.51
CA PRO A 50 -3.44 -26.39 -10.36
C PRO A 50 -2.81 -25.70 -11.59
N VAL A 51 -2.92 -24.37 -11.75
CA VAL A 51 -2.49 -23.62 -12.95
C VAL A 51 -1.02 -23.85 -13.29
N ALA A 52 -0.78 -24.58 -14.37
CA ALA A 52 0.56 -24.91 -14.81
C ALA A 52 1.19 -23.86 -15.74
N ASN A 53 0.40 -23.10 -16.47
CA ASN A 53 0.87 -22.17 -17.50
C ASN A 53 -0.10 -21.00 -17.75
N SER A 54 0.32 -20.05 -18.58
CA SER A 54 -0.45 -18.85 -18.90
C SER A 54 -1.73 -19.11 -19.72
N ILE A 55 -1.84 -20.24 -20.43
CA ILE A 55 -3.05 -20.61 -21.18
C ILE A 55 -4.15 -21.03 -20.21
N GLU A 56 -3.81 -21.92 -19.28
CA GLU A 56 -4.73 -22.35 -18.21
C GLU A 56 -5.13 -21.17 -17.33
N TRP A 57 -4.17 -20.31 -16.97
CA TRP A 57 -4.47 -19.08 -16.23
C TRP A 57 -5.53 -18.23 -16.94
N ARG A 58 -5.39 -18.06 -18.27
CA ARG A 58 -6.36 -17.30 -19.08
C ARG A 58 -7.70 -18.01 -19.17
N GLY A 59 -7.70 -19.34 -19.27
CA GLY A 59 -8.90 -20.17 -19.23
C GLY A 59 -9.74 -19.86 -17.98
N LEU A 60 -9.11 -19.89 -16.81
CA LEU A 60 -9.75 -19.65 -15.51
C LEU A 60 -10.08 -18.16 -15.25
N PHE A 61 -9.42 -17.23 -15.93
CA PHE A 61 -9.82 -15.83 -15.95
C PHE A 61 -11.13 -15.63 -16.72
N ASN A 62 -11.27 -16.25 -17.90
CA ASN A 62 -12.44 -16.11 -18.78
C ASN A 62 -13.63 -16.98 -18.36
N ALA A 63 -13.36 -18.14 -17.77
CA ALA A 63 -14.35 -19.08 -17.28
C ALA A 63 -13.97 -19.51 -15.85
N PRO A 64 -14.42 -18.74 -14.83
CA PRO A 64 -14.14 -19.05 -13.43
C PRO A 64 -14.63 -20.45 -13.05
N PRO A 65 -13.91 -21.15 -12.16
CA PRO A 65 -14.35 -22.46 -11.66
C PRO A 65 -15.62 -22.32 -10.83
N ASP A 66 -16.43 -23.36 -10.80
CA ASP A 66 -17.61 -23.39 -9.94
C ASP A 66 -17.26 -23.63 -8.45
N GLU A 67 -18.25 -23.51 -7.58
CA GLU A 67 -18.07 -23.71 -6.13
C GLU A 67 -17.54 -25.11 -5.80
N ALA A 68 -18.00 -26.14 -6.52
CA ALA A 68 -17.60 -27.52 -6.26
C ALA A 68 -16.13 -27.75 -6.65
N GLU A 69 -15.68 -27.13 -7.73
CA GLU A 69 -14.29 -27.18 -8.17
C GLU A 69 -13.37 -26.42 -7.19
N LEU A 70 -13.74 -25.20 -6.75
CA LEU A 70 -12.97 -24.48 -5.75
C LEU A 70 -12.90 -25.25 -4.42
N ARG A 71 -13.97 -25.92 -4.02
CA ARG A 71 -13.98 -26.75 -2.82
C ARG A 71 -12.96 -27.89 -2.93
N ARG A 72 -12.88 -28.55 -4.08
CA ARG A 72 -11.86 -29.57 -4.35
C ARG A 72 -10.43 -29.02 -4.31
N TRP A 73 -10.20 -27.80 -4.82
CA TRP A 73 -8.87 -27.18 -4.74
C TRP A 73 -8.46 -26.91 -3.29
N PHE A 74 -9.38 -26.52 -2.44
CA PHE A 74 -9.09 -26.16 -1.05
C PHE A 74 -9.03 -27.35 -0.10
N GLU A 75 -9.65 -28.49 -0.45
CA GLU A 75 -9.73 -29.67 0.40
C GLU A 75 -8.38 -30.13 0.99
N PRO A 76 -7.26 -30.18 0.23
CA PRO A 76 -5.97 -30.64 0.75
C PRO A 76 -5.40 -29.75 1.88
N VAL A 77 -5.86 -28.52 2.00
CA VAL A 77 -5.33 -27.53 2.96
C VAL A 77 -6.35 -27.08 4.01
N VAL A 78 -7.58 -27.62 4.01
CA VAL A 78 -8.65 -27.21 4.95
C VAL A 78 -8.19 -27.28 6.40
N CYS A 79 -7.43 -28.33 6.78
CA CYS A 79 -6.91 -28.49 8.14
C CYS A 79 -5.99 -27.36 8.61
N ALA A 80 -5.40 -26.60 7.68
CA ALA A 80 -4.58 -25.43 8.02
C ALA A 80 -5.42 -24.20 8.41
N PHE A 81 -6.72 -24.19 8.14
CA PHE A 81 -7.59 -23.02 8.34
C PHE A 81 -8.62 -23.19 9.47
N GLU A 82 -8.51 -24.25 10.27
CA GLU A 82 -9.27 -24.39 11.50
C GLU A 82 -8.88 -23.32 12.51
N LEU A 83 -9.86 -22.59 13.05
CA LEU A 83 -9.59 -21.51 14.00
C LEU A 83 -9.51 -22.00 15.45
N ASP A 84 -10.21 -23.10 15.75
CA ASP A 84 -10.35 -23.72 17.07
C ASP A 84 -10.16 -25.23 16.99
N GLY A 85 -10.01 -25.92 18.12
CA GLY A 85 -9.80 -27.34 18.18
C GLY A 85 -8.53 -27.73 18.95
N GLU A 86 -8.22 -29.01 19.05
CA GLU A 86 -7.02 -29.51 19.75
C GLU A 86 -5.79 -29.52 18.85
N GLY A 87 -5.97 -29.50 17.53
CA GLY A 87 -4.88 -29.50 16.53
C GLY A 87 -4.28 -28.13 16.24
N PRO A 88 -3.53 -28.03 15.13
CA PRO A 88 -3.06 -26.75 14.62
C PRO A 88 -4.22 -25.80 14.32
N ARG A 89 -4.03 -24.51 14.60
CA ARG A 89 -5.05 -23.47 14.43
C ARG A 89 -4.54 -22.37 13.53
N PHE A 90 -5.38 -21.86 12.65
CA PHE A 90 -5.04 -20.84 11.67
C PHE A 90 -4.27 -19.67 12.28
N MET A 91 -3.06 -19.41 11.78
CA MET A 91 -2.16 -18.32 12.20
C MET A 91 -1.83 -18.30 13.71
N GLN A 92 -2.10 -19.38 14.43
CA GLN A 92 -1.85 -19.49 15.86
C GLN A 92 -0.67 -20.41 16.13
N ASP A 93 0.15 -20.05 17.12
CA ASP A 93 1.36 -20.84 17.44
C ASP A 93 1.00 -22.16 18.10
N PHE A 94 1.24 -23.24 17.38
CA PHE A 94 1.01 -24.61 17.84
C PHE A 94 1.78 -24.96 19.13
N GLY A 95 3.00 -24.43 19.28
CA GLY A 95 3.88 -24.68 20.42
C GLY A 95 3.69 -23.70 21.60
N LEU A 96 2.64 -22.89 21.63
CA LEU A 96 2.40 -21.95 22.71
C LEU A 96 1.80 -22.65 23.92
N GLY A 97 2.65 -23.11 24.83
CA GLY A 97 2.21 -23.67 26.13
C GLY A 97 1.74 -22.59 27.11
N ALA A 98 1.26 -23.01 28.28
CA ALA A 98 0.77 -22.11 29.33
C ALA A 98 1.89 -21.30 30.02
N ASP A 99 3.13 -21.79 30.01
CA ASP A 99 4.25 -21.20 30.75
C ASP A 99 4.84 -19.98 30.03
N GLY A 100 4.96 -18.86 30.74
CA GLY A 100 5.63 -17.65 30.27
C GLY A 100 4.89 -16.95 29.13
N VAL A 101 3.57 -17.06 29.06
CA VAL A 101 2.70 -16.33 28.15
C VAL A 101 2.12 -15.09 28.81
N ALA A 102 1.99 -14.00 28.03
CA ALA A 102 1.19 -12.86 28.42
C ALA A 102 -0.23 -13.00 27.84
N VAL A 103 -1.24 -12.65 28.62
CA VAL A 103 -2.64 -12.62 28.18
C VAL A 103 -3.01 -11.15 27.92
N ASN A 104 -3.59 -10.89 26.77
CA ASN A 104 -4.03 -9.56 26.36
C ASN A 104 -5.50 -9.56 25.96
N GLU A 105 -6.15 -8.41 26.10
CA GLU A 105 -7.49 -8.17 25.57
C GLU A 105 -7.50 -8.26 24.04
N ILE A 106 -8.56 -8.82 23.47
CA ILE A 106 -8.68 -9.11 22.04
C ILE A 106 -8.47 -7.87 21.14
N GLY A 107 -8.89 -6.70 21.62
CA GLY A 107 -8.70 -5.42 20.91
C GLY A 107 -7.24 -5.08 20.61
N ALA A 108 -6.28 -5.62 21.38
CA ALA A 108 -4.86 -5.42 21.14
C ALA A 108 -4.31 -6.16 19.90
N LEU A 109 -5.11 -6.97 19.21
CA LEU A 109 -4.77 -7.51 17.88
C LEU A 109 -4.87 -6.45 16.78
N LEU A 110 -5.62 -5.38 16.99
CA LEU A 110 -5.75 -4.31 16.01
C LEU A 110 -4.44 -3.50 15.93
N ILE A 111 -4.00 -3.22 14.71
CA ILE A 111 -2.68 -2.59 14.46
C ILE A 111 -2.52 -1.25 15.16
N GLU A 112 -3.58 -0.44 15.21
CA GLU A 112 -3.59 0.88 15.86
C GLU A 112 -3.95 0.86 17.33
N ALA A 113 -4.16 -0.31 17.92
CA ALA A 113 -4.49 -0.40 19.34
C ALA A 113 -3.39 0.27 20.20
N PRO A 114 -3.77 1.02 21.24
CA PRO A 114 -2.79 1.69 22.09
C PRO A 114 -1.96 0.67 22.86
N GLY A 115 -0.63 0.75 22.73
CA GLY A 115 0.30 -0.09 23.50
C GLY A 115 0.35 0.30 24.98
N GLU A 116 0.89 -0.55 25.84
CA GLU A 116 0.94 -0.37 27.30
C GLU A 116 1.49 0.99 27.75
N ASN A 117 2.56 1.49 27.12
CA ASN A 117 3.13 2.80 27.44
C ASN A 117 2.17 3.95 27.10
N THR A 118 1.42 3.84 26.00
CA THR A 118 0.39 4.81 25.61
C THR A 118 -0.72 4.85 26.63
N ILE A 119 -1.17 3.68 27.09
CA ILE A 119 -2.20 3.54 28.12
C ILE A 119 -1.70 4.04 29.48
N LYS A 120 -0.49 3.64 29.89
CA LYS A 120 0.11 4.05 31.16
C LYS A 120 0.26 5.57 31.29
N ASN A 121 0.56 6.23 30.18
CA ASN A 121 0.75 7.70 30.15
C ASN A 121 -0.54 8.47 29.84
N ASN A 122 -1.69 7.80 29.69
CA ASN A 122 -2.98 8.40 29.29
C ASN A 122 -2.90 9.26 28.02
N VAL A 123 -2.17 8.79 27.01
CA VAL A 123 -2.00 9.49 25.72
C VAL A 123 -2.73 8.78 24.56
N ASP A 124 -3.72 7.95 24.87
CA ASP A 124 -4.62 7.26 23.93
C ASP A 124 -5.80 8.16 23.51
N HIS A 125 -5.48 9.33 22.96
CA HIS A 125 -6.48 10.36 22.69
C HIS A 125 -7.40 10.04 21.51
N PHE A 126 -6.92 9.30 20.50
CA PHE A 126 -7.65 9.02 19.26
C PHE A 126 -8.20 7.60 19.23
N VAL A 127 -7.37 6.61 19.53
CA VAL A 127 -7.78 5.21 19.63
C VAL A 127 -7.89 4.87 21.11
N LYS A 128 -9.13 4.70 21.58
CA LYS A 128 -9.43 4.48 23.00
C LYS A 128 -9.25 3.01 23.38
N ARG A 129 -8.74 2.79 24.61
CA ARG A 129 -8.82 1.47 25.23
C ARG A 129 -10.29 1.07 25.44
N SER A 130 -10.55 -0.22 25.51
CA SER A 130 -11.88 -0.79 25.81
C SER A 130 -12.99 -0.47 24.80
N GLN A 131 -12.66 -0.03 23.59
CA GLN A 131 -13.65 0.09 22.52
C GLN A 131 -13.99 -1.27 21.91
N ILE A 132 -13.02 -2.18 21.85
CA ILE A 132 -13.16 -3.52 21.30
C ILE A 132 -12.83 -4.52 22.41
N ASN A 133 -13.86 -5.11 23.00
CA ASN A 133 -13.74 -6.06 24.10
C ASN A 133 -14.00 -7.50 23.65
N THR A 134 -14.83 -7.69 22.61
CA THR A 134 -15.21 -9.00 22.11
C THR A 134 -15.30 -9.05 20.60
N LEU A 135 -14.79 -10.10 20.00
CA LEU A 135 -14.85 -10.35 18.57
C LEU A 135 -15.47 -11.71 18.27
N CYS A 136 -16.29 -11.78 17.22
CA CYS A 136 -16.69 -13.07 16.68
C CYS A 136 -15.47 -13.79 16.04
N PRO A 137 -15.51 -15.12 15.87
CA PRO A 137 -14.39 -15.88 15.31
C PRO A 137 -13.87 -15.34 13.97
N ALA A 138 -14.76 -14.90 13.09
CA ALA A 138 -14.36 -14.33 11.80
C ALA A 138 -13.59 -13.00 11.93
N CYS A 139 -14.05 -12.08 12.78
CA CYS A 139 -13.34 -10.82 13.03
C CYS A 139 -12.03 -11.04 13.78
N ALA A 140 -11.98 -11.99 14.72
CA ALA A 140 -10.73 -12.35 15.41
C ALA A 140 -9.70 -12.97 14.47
N ALA A 141 -10.13 -13.84 13.55
CA ALA A 141 -9.25 -14.39 12.51
C ALA A 141 -8.70 -13.31 11.57
N LEU A 142 -9.54 -12.34 11.17
CA LEU A 142 -9.11 -11.23 10.33
C LEU A 142 -8.16 -10.28 11.07
N ALA A 143 -8.43 -9.96 12.33
CA ALA A 143 -7.54 -9.14 13.17
C ALA A 143 -6.18 -9.83 13.34
N LEU A 144 -6.18 -11.14 13.63
CA LEU A 144 -4.96 -11.93 13.74
C LEU A 144 -4.18 -11.95 12.43
N PHE A 145 -4.83 -12.23 11.28
CA PHE A 145 -4.18 -12.27 9.98
C PHE A 145 -3.64 -10.88 9.57
N SER A 146 -4.43 -9.80 9.76
CA SER A 146 -3.98 -8.43 9.52
C SER A 146 -2.76 -8.08 10.38
N LEU A 147 -2.74 -8.49 11.65
CA LEU A 147 -1.57 -8.31 12.52
C LEU A 147 -0.35 -9.08 12.00
N GLN A 148 -0.49 -10.33 11.57
CA GLN A 148 0.63 -11.11 11.03
C GLN A 148 1.21 -10.47 9.76
N LEU A 149 0.37 -9.91 8.87
CA LEU A 149 0.81 -9.23 7.65
C LEU A 149 1.54 -7.91 7.92
N ASN A 150 1.03 -7.12 8.88
CA ASN A 150 1.43 -5.73 9.10
C ASN A 150 2.22 -5.54 10.41
N ALA A 151 2.62 -6.60 11.09
CA ALA A 151 3.25 -6.55 12.40
C ALA A 151 4.36 -5.50 12.49
N PRO A 152 4.17 -4.41 13.28
CA PRO A 152 5.20 -3.40 13.46
C PRO A 152 6.36 -3.93 14.29
N SER A 153 7.52 -3.28 14.23
CA SER A 153 8.55 -3.51 15.23
C SER A 153 8.01 -3.14 16.61
N GLY A 154 8.49 -3.83 17.63
CA GLY A 154 8.04 -3.57 19.00
C GLY A 154 9.12 -3.88 19.97
N GLY A 155 9.26 -3.75 21.15
CA GLY A 155 10.32 -4.06 22.10
C GLY A 155 11.00 -5.42 21.88
N ALA A 156 11.76 -5.91 22.81
CA ALA A 156 12.55 -7.12 22.68
C ALA A 156 11.69 -8.34 22.29
N GLY A 157 12.03 -8.98 21.19
CA GLY A 157 11.36 -10.19 20.69
C GLY A 157 10.07 -9.97 19.90
N HIS A 158 9.61 -8.72 19.72
CA HIS A 158 8.50 -8.41 18.81
C HIS A 158 9.02 -8.34 17.37
N ARG A 159 8.76 -9.39 16.59
CA ARG A 159 9.23 -9.50 15.20
C ARG A 159 8.31 -8.73 14.25
N THR A 160 8.89 -8.09 13.24
CA THR A 160 8.13 -7.43 12.17
C THR A 160 7.53 -8.43 11.19
N GLY A 161 6.49 -8.00 10.47
CA GLY A 161 5.98 -8.76 9.33
C GLY A 161 7.09 -9.08 8.31
N LEU A 162 6.87 -10.09 7.48
CA LEU A 162 7.81 -10.54 6.45
C LEU A 162 8.31 -9.40 5.53
N ARG A 163 7.46 -8.39 5.29
CA ARG A 163 7.73 -7.22 4.47
C ARG A 163 8.02 -5.95 5.30
N GLY A 164 8.34 -6.09 6.59
CA GLY A 164 8.39 -4.98 7.53
C GLY A 164 7.04 -4.66 8.17
N GLY A 165 6.97 -3.61 8.98
CA GLY A 165 5.73 -3.15 9.59
C GLY A 165 4.90 -2.30 8.66
N GLY A 166 3.63 -2.67 8.40
CA GLY A 166 2.71 -1.92 7.55
C GLY A 166 3.18 -1.73 6.11
N PRO A 167 3.56 -2.80 5.40
CA PRO A 167 4.14 -2.69 4.06
C PRO A 167 3.14 -2.14 3.05
N LEU A 168 3.64 -1.39 2.06
CA LEU A 168 2.85 -1.03 0.89
C LEU A 168 2.54 -2.31 0.09
N THR A 169 1.26 -2.58 -0.08
CA THR A 169 0.73 -3.64 -0.92
C THR A 169 0.09 -3.03 -2.16
N THR A 170 0.42 -3.54 -3.33
CA THR A 170 -0.21 -3.14 -4.59
C THR A 170 -0.79 -4.38 -5.27
N LEU A 171 -2.10 -4.38 -5.45
CA LEU A 171 -2.84 -5.43 -6.14
C LEU A 171 -3.39 -4.91 -7.46
N VAL A 172 -3.57 -5.81 -8.41
CA VAL A 172 -4.19 -5.50 -9.69
C VAL A 172 -5.68 -5.80 -9.61
N LEU A 173 -6.50 -4.85 -10.00
CA LEU A 173 -7.94 -5.01 -10.16
C LEU A 173 -8.28 -5.12 -11.63
N ALA A 174 -9.23 -6.01 -11.94
CA ALA A 174 -9.82 -6.19 -13.26
C ALA A 174 -10.55 -4.91 -13.73
N PRO A 175 -11.00 -4.84 -15.00
CA PRO A 175 -11.89 -3.77 -15.46
C PRO A 175 -13.11 -3.60 -14.57
N ALA A 176 -13.72 -2.41 -14.61
CA ALA A 176 -14.76 -2.01 -13.66
C ALA A 176 -16.04 -2.87 -13.69
N ASP A 177 -16.29 -3.58 -14.78
CA ASP A 177 -17.37 -4.56 -14.97
C ASP A 177 -17.03 -5.97 -14.47
N GLY A 178 -15.76 -6.20 -14.05
CA GLY A 178 -15.29 -7.46 -13.49
C GLY A 178 -15.96 -7.80 -12.15
N HIS A 179 -15.84 -9.07 -11.76
CA HIS A 179 -16.31 -9.60 -10.48
C HIS A 179 -15.14 -9.75 -9.50
N LEU A 180 -15.45 -10.02 -8.24
CA LEU A 180 -14.45 -10.27 -7.20
C LEU A 180 -13.42 -11.33 -7.62
N TRP A 181 -13.86 -12.42 -8.28
CA TRP A 181 -12.95 -13.43 -8.82
C TRP A 181 -11.87 -12.83 -9.72
N HIS A 182 -12.26 -11.98 -10.67
CA HIS A 182 -11.32 -11.37 -11.62
C HIS A 182 -10.28 -10.50 -10.92
N ASP A 183 -10.71 -9.71 -9.91
CA ASP A 183 -9.80 -8.90 -9.10
C ASP A 183 -8.77 -9.76 -8.34
N LEU A 184 -9.20 -10.89 -7.79
CA LEU A 184 -8.32 -11.83 -7.11
C LEU A 184 -7.41 -12.55 -8.09
N TRP A 185 -7.98 -13.07 -9.18
CA TRP A 185 -7.27 -13.89 -10.16
C TRP A 185 -6.17 -13.12 -10.89
N MET A 186 -6.33 -11.83 -11.14
CA MET A 186 -5.27 -10.97 -11.69
C MET A 186 -3.96 -11.03 -10.88
N ASN A 187 -4.02 -11.37 -9.61
CA ASN A 187 -2.88 -11.44 -8.70
C ASN A 187 -2.37 -12.87 -8.45
N VAL A 188 -3.06 -13.88 -8.97
CA VAL A 188 -2.61 -15.27 -8.97
C VAL A 188 -1.66 -15.49 -10.15
N ARG A 189 -0.58 -16.21 -9.94
CA ARG A 189 0.48 -16.45 -10.93
C ARG A 189 0.42 -17.90 -11.42
N ASP A 190 0.79 -18.13 -12.68
CA ASP A 190 1.04 -19.47 -13.16
C ASP A 190 2.25 -20.12 -12.45
N ARG A 191 2.34 -21.44 -12.49
CA ARG A 191 3.34 -22.19 -11.72
C ARG A 191 4.79 -21.75 -11.96
N PRO A 192 5.28 -21.54 -13.21
CA PRO A 192 6.64 -21.06 -13.42
C PRO A 192 6.91 -19.71 -12.76
N ALA A 193 6.00 -18.76 -12.91
CA ALA A 193 6.13 -17.44 -12.31
C ALA A 193 6.01 -17.47 -10.78
N PHE A 194 5.17 -18.35 -10.23
CA PHE A 194 5.04 -18.58 -8.79
C PHE A 194 6.34 -19.14 -8.20
N LEU A 195 6.90 -20.16 -8.81
CA LEU A 195 8.14 -20.79 -8.33
C LEU A 195 9.36 -19.85 -8.45
N ALA A 196 9.35 -18.95 -9.44
CA ALA A 196 10.41 -17.96 -9.64
C ALA A 196 10.40 -16.81 -8.62
N GLN A 197 9.33 -16.65 -7.80
CA GLN A 197 9.25 -15.56 -6.83
C GLN A 197 10.19 -15.72 -5.62
N GLY A 198 10.77 -16.90 -5.43
CA GLY A 198 11.69 -17.23 -4.34
C GLY A 198 11.13 -18.31 -3.41
N GLY A 199 11.96 -18.81 -2.54
CA GLY A 199 11.70 -20.02 -1.77
C GLY A 199 12.28 -21.24 -2.45
N ASP A 200 12.05 -22.41 -1.86
CA ASP A 200 12.48 -23.70 -2.38
C ASP A 200 11.27 -24.63 -2.50
N ALA A 201 10.85 -24.91 -3.74
CA ALA A 201 9.72 -25.78 -4.04
C ALA A 201 9.92 -27.24 -3.59
N SER A 202 11.15 -27.66 -3.29
CA SER A 202 11.43 -28.98 -2.72
C SER A 202 11.05 -29.11 -1.24
N GLN A 203 10.78 -27.99 -0.57
CA GLN A 203 10.32 -27.93 0.82
C GLN A 203 8.84 -28.33 0.91
N SER A 204 8.55 -29.61 0.76
CA SER A 204 7.18 -30.16 0.67
C SER A 204 6.47 -30.35 2.01
N GLU A 205 7.18 -30.21 3.14
CA GLU A 205 6.56 -30.29 4.46
C GLU A 205 5.49 -29.20 4.62
N PRO A 206 4.25 -29.53 5.04
CA PRO A 206 3.15 -28.56 5.15
C PRO A 206 3.49 -27.33 6.00
N GLN A 207 4.29 -27.50 7.04
CA GLN A 207 4.75 -26.41 7.91
C GLN A 207 5.66 -25.40 7.18
N ARG A 208 6.35 -25.81 6.10
CA ARG A 208 7.15 -24.90 5.27
C ARG A 208 6.29 -23.92 4.49
N SER A 209 5.03 -24.27 4.25
CA SER A 209 4.01 -23.39 3.67
C SER A 209 3.20 -22.67 4.75
N PHE A 210 2.74 -23.39 5.75
CA PHE A 210 1.85 -22.93 6.83
C PHE A 210 2.53 -23.09 8.20
N PRO A 211 3.22 -22.06 8.70
CA PRO A 211 4.07 -22.15 9.90
C PRO A 211 3.38 -22.71 11.14
N TRP A 212 2.08 -22.52 11.28
CA TRP A 212 1.29 -22.94 12.44
C TRP A 212 0.94 -24.44 12.45
N LEU A 213 1.25 -25.19 11.39
CA LEU A 213 1.00 -26.64 11.36
C LEU A 213 1.97 -27.44 12.23
N GLY A 214 2.92 -26.77 12.87
CA GLY A 214 3.84 -27.36 13.83
C GLY A 214 4.52 -26.30 14.70
N PRO A 215 5.39 -26.73 15.62
CA PRO A 215 6.10 -25.79 16.48
C PRO A 215 7.07 -24.93 15.66
N ILE A 216 7.10 -23.62 15.88
CA ILE A 216 7.97 -22.69 15.14
C ILE A 216 9.46 -23.00 15.30
N THR A 217 9.85 -23.74 16.37
CA THR A 217 11.21 -24.20 16.62
C THR A 217 11.70 -25.21 15.58
N ALA A 218 10.80 -25.85 14.84
CA ALA A 218 11.15 -26.70 13.70
C ALA A 218 11.57 -25.89 12.47
N LEU A 219 11.10 -24.65 12.35
CA LEU A 219 11.45 -23.75 11.25
C LEU A 219 12.69 -22.91 11.56
N GLN A 220 12.83 -22.45 12.80
CA GLN A 220 14.00 -21.68 13.21
C GLN A 220 14.32 -21.87 14.71
N PRO A 221 15.60 -21.79 15.12
CA PRO A 221 15.99 -21.69 16.53
C PRO A 221 15.38 -20.44 17.19
N GLN A 222 15.13 -20.47 18.50
CA GLN A 222 14.42 -19.41 19.23
C GLN A 222 14.95 -17.97 18.96
N LYS A 223 16.26 -17.81 18.81
CA LYS A 223 16.89 -16.52 18.46
C LYS A 223 17.48 -16.51 17.05
N GLY A 224 17.07 -17.46 16.22
CA GLY A 224 17.54 -17.60 14.86
C GLY A 224 16.82 -16.66 13.88
N GLU A 225 17.11 -16.85 12.62
CA GLU A 225 16.52 -16.17 11.48
C GLU A 225 16.05 -17.20 10.46
N LEU A 226 14.98 -16.89 9.73
CA LEU A 226 14.44 -17.71 8.67
C LEU A 226 14.69 -17.02 7.32
N ALA A 227 15.42 -17.69 6.43
CA ALA A 227 15.69 -17.20 5.09
C ALA A 227 14.65 -17.74 4.09
N GLN A 228 14.37 -16.98 3.05
CA GLN A 228 13.36 -17.34 2.02
C GLN A 228 13.62 -18.73 1.40
N VAL A 229 14.88 -19.07 1.13
CA VAL A 229 15.29 -20.36 0.55
C VAL A 229 15.04 -21.58 1.44
N GLN A 230 14.69 -21.40 2.70
CA GLN A 230 14.43 -22.47 3.65
C GLN A 230 12.98 -22.92 3.70
N VAL A 231 12.11 -22.30 2.93
CA VAL A 231 10.65 -22.53 2.97
C VAL A 231 10.08 -22.67 1.55
N HIS A 232 8.89 -23.27 1.47
CA HIS A 232 8.14 -23.34 0.21
C HIS A 232 7.71 -21.94 -0.27
N PRO A 233 7.64 -21.65 -1.58
CA PRO A 233 7.21 -20.35 -2.12
C PRO A 233 5.87 -19.83 -1.58
N SER A 234 4.92 -20.70 -1.23
CA SER A 234 3.64 -20.30 -0.62
C SER A 234 3.77 -19.65 0.75
N HIS A 235 4.85 -19.87 1.49
CA HIS A 235 5.10 -19.22 2.79
C HIS A 235 5.04 -17.69 2.73
N LEU A 236 5.32 -17.10 1.56
CA LEU A 236 5.21 -15.66 1.34
C LEU A 236 3.84 -15.09 1.73
N TYR A 237 2.78 -15.86 1.55
CA TYR A 237 1.40 -15.46 1.84
C TYR A 237 0.99 -15.75 3.29
N TRP A 238 1.77 -16.58 4.02
CA TRP A 238 1.40 -17.18 5.29
C TRP A 238 2.40 -16.88 6.42
N ALA A 239 3.06 -15.75 6.34
CA ALA A 239 4.06 -15.35 7.34
C ALA A 239 3.45 -15.21 8.74
N MET A 240 4.17 -15.74 9.76
CA MET A 240 3.73 -15.71 11.16
C MET A 240 4.82 -15.12 12.08
N PRO A 241 5.05 -13.79 12.05
CA PRO A 241 6.06 -13.13 12.90
C PRO A 241 5.68 -13.08 14.38
N ARG A 242 4.38 -13.23 14.70
CA ARG A 242 3.85 -13.16 16.08
C ARG A 242 3.40 -14.53 16.56
N ARG A 243 3.76 -14.85 17.81
CA ARG A 243 3.29 -16.04 18.52
C ARG A 243 2.03 -15.69 19.28
N ILE A 244 0.89 -16.12 18.80
CA ILE A 244 -0.43 -15.78 19.31
C ILE A 244 -1.27 -17.05 19.39
N ARG A 245 -2.12 -17.15 20.42
CA ARG A 245 -3.16 -18.16 20.55
C ARG A 245 -4.42 -17.50 21.05
N LEU A 246 -5.52 -17.63 20.30
CA LEU A 246 -6.82 -17.10 20.68
C LEU A 246 -7.40 -17.93 21.83
N GLU A 247 -7.94 -17.28 22.84
CA GLU A 247 -8.62 -17.91 23.97
C GLU A 247 -10.08 -18.18 23.57
N VAL A 248 -10.29 -19.26 22.81
CA VAL A 248 -11.60 -19.61 22.22
C VAL A 248 -12.57 -20.33 23.19
N GLY A 249 -12.22 -20.55 24.43
CA GLY A 249 -13.00 -21.37 25.37
C GLY A 249 -13.81 -20.63 26.44
N LYS A 250 -13.72 -19.31 26.56
CA LYS A 250 -14.41 -18.52 27.60
C LYS A 250 -15.43 -17.59 26.95
N HIS A 251 -16.59 -18.15 26.56
CA HIS A 251 -17.52 -17.44 25.70
C HIS A 251 -18.73 -16.90 26.42
N SER A 252 -19.08 -15.66 26.09
CA SER A 252 -20.40 -15.11 26.16
C SER A 252 -21.02 -15.03 24.77
N ALA A 253 -22.29 -15.32 24.61
CA ALA A 253 -23.02 -15.01 23.41
C ALA A 253 -23.35 -13.51 23.37
N GLY A 254 -23.27 -12.88 22.22
CA GLY A 254 -23.57 -11.46 22.09
C GLY A 254 -23.15 -10.88 20.72
N PRO A 255 -23.29 -9.57 20.54
CA PRO A 255 -22.82 -8.88 19.33
C PRO A 255 -21.30 -8.74 19.33
N CYS A 256 -20.71 -8.89 18.16
CA CYS A 256 -19.30 -8.59 17.91
C CYS A 256 -19.07 -7.07 17.85
N ASP A 257 -18.09 -6.56 18.58
CA ASP A 257 -17.80 -5.11 18.63
C ASP A 257 -17.33 -4.50 17.30
N LEU A 258 -16.97 -5.31 16.29
CA LEU A 258 -16.58 -4.82 14.97
C LEU A 258 -17.67 -4.97 13.91
N CYS A 259 -18.28 -6.14 13.78
CA CYS A 259 -19.24 -6.41 12.70
C CYS A 259 -20.70 -6.45 13.18
N GLU A 260 -20.95 -6.26 14.48
CA GLU A 260 -22.25 -6.24 15.13
C GLU A 260 -23.07 -7.55 15.03
N ARG A 261 -22.54 -8.57 14.33
CA ARG A 261 -23.20 -9.87 14.24
C ARG A 261 -23.23 -10.55 15.61
N VAL A 262 -24.38 -11.12 15.93
CA VAL A 262 -24.52 -11.99 17.09
C VAL A 262 -23.75 -13.28 16.86
N SER A 263 -22.92 -13.64 17.83
CA SER A 263 -22.16 -14.89 17.86
C SER A 263 -22.37 -15.58 19.19
N ASP A 264 -22.43 -16.89 19.16
CA ASP A 264 -22.47 -17.76 20.35
C ASP A 264 -21.05 -17.98 20.93
N ARG A 265 -20.01 -17.58 20.21
CA ARG A 265 -18.59 -17.76 20.57
C ARG A 265 -17.81 -16.47 20.38
N LEU A 266 -18.01 -15.49 21.28
CA LEU A 266 -17.21 -14.28 21.29
C LEU A 266 -15.85 -14.54 21.95
N ILE A 267 -14.79 -13.98 21.39
CA ILE A 267 -13.42 -14.07 21.86
C ILE A 267 -13.03 -12.74 22.49
N SER A 268 -12.61 -12.74 23.75
CA SER A 268 -12.24 -11.53 24.51
C SER A 268 -10.75 -11.41 24.78
N GLN A 269 -10.00 -12.50 24.69
CA GLN A 269 -8.59 -12.52 25.06
C GLN A 269 -7.75 -13.40 24.12
N TYR A 270 -6.47 -13.16 24.09
CA TYR A 270 -5.48 -14.02 23.46
C TYR A 270 -4.19 -14.12 24.28
N ALA A 271 -3.54 -15.26 24.20
CA ALA A 271 -2.21 -15.50 24.76
C ALA A 271 -1.14 -15.17 23.74
N THR A 272 -0.01 -14.60 24.18
CA THR A 272 1.13 -14.28 23.30
C THR A 272 2.46 -14.53 23.98
N LYS A 273 3.49 -14.75 23.17
CA LYS A 273 4.89 -14.89 23.60
C LYS A 273 5.82 -14.22 22.61
N ASN A 274 6.89 -13.64 23.11
CA ASN A 274 7.92 -13.04 22.26
C ASN A 274 8.70 -14.09 21.44
N TYR A 275 9.49 -13.62 20.47
CA TYR A 275 10.37 -14.42 19.61
C TYR A 275 9.59 -15.35 18.65
N GLY A 276 8.68 -14.77 17.87
CA GLY A 276 8.10 -15.42 16.69
C GLY A 276 9.13 -15.57 15.55
N LEU A 277 8.68 -15.96 14.37
CA LEU A 277 9.55 -16.12 13.21
C LEU A 277 10.23 -14.80 12.84
N ASN A 278 11.54 -14.85 12.67
CA ASN A 278 12.39 -13.72 12.34
C ASN A 278 12.84 -13.83 10.89
N TYR A 279 12.18 -13.11 10.01
CA TYR A 279 12.42 -13.15 8.58
C TYR A 279 13.71 -12.41 8.23
N LYS A 280 14.69 -13.13 7.67
CA LYS A 280 16.01 -12.58 7.34
C LYS A 280 15.99 -11.85 6.01
N GLY A 281 16.41 -10.59 6.01
CA GLY A 281 16.57 -9.79 4.80
C GLY A 281 15.24 -9.39 4.13
N ALA A 282 15.33 -8.92 2.89
CA ALA A 282 14.17 -8.55 2.10
C ALA A 282 13.66 -9.75 1.30
N TRP A 283 12.49 -10.21 1.62
CA TRP A 283 11.82 -11.28 0.91
C TRP A 283 11.16 -10.73 -0.35
N ASN A 284 11.29 -11.46 -1.47
CA ASN A 284 10.77 -11.02 -2.77
C ASN A 284 9.27 -11.31 -2.89
N HIS A 285 8.44 -10.49 -2.23
CA HIS A 285 6.99 -10.67 -2.19
C HIS A 285 6.31 -10.12 -3.45
N PRO A 286 5.38 -10.86 -4.09
CA PRO A 286 4.78 -10.47 -5.36
C PRO A 286 3.92 -9.21 -5.32
N PHE A 287 3.42 -8.80 -4.15
CA PHE A 287 2.52 -7.66 -3.98
C PHE A 287 3.19 -6.35 -3.57
N SER A 288 4.48 -6.37 -3.27
CA SER A 288 5.16 -5.15 -2.83
C SER A 288 6.00 -4.54 -3.93
N PRO A 289 5.92 -3.23 -4.13
CA PRO A 289 6.97 -2.48 -4.81
C PRO A 289 8.18 -2.36 -3.88
N TYR A 290 9.38 -2.24 -4.49
CA TYR A 290 10.66 -2.19 -3.78
C TYR A 290 11.47 -0.99 -4.18
N TYR A 291 12.33 -0.54 -3.29
CA TYR A 291 13.36 0.45 -3.59
C TYR A 291 14.75 -0.08 -3.31
N GLU A 292 15.70 0.41 -4.06
CA GLU A 292 17.10 0.03 -3.96
C GLU A 292 17.80 0.78 -2.81
N THR A 293 18.59 0.05 -2.05
CA THR A 293 19.49 0.57 -1.01
C THR A 293 20.90 -0.01 -1.23
N LYS A 294 21.86 0.47 -0.47
CA LYS A 294 23.21 -0.09 -0.50
C LYS A 294 23.27 -1.57 -0.08
N GLU A 295 22.29 -2.02 0.70
CA GLU A 295 22.18 -3.37 1.23
C GLU A 295 21.26 -4.27 0.39
N GLY A 296 20.70 -3.74 -0.70
CA GLY A 296 19.78 -4.44 -1.59
C GLY A 296 18.39 -3.81 -1.65
N TRP A 297 17.45 -4.55 -2.18
CA TRP A 297 16.07 -4.09 -2.39
C TRP A 297 15.22 -4.27 -1.13
N LEU A 298 14.58 -3.20 -0.66
CA LEU A 298 13.66 -3.21 0.47
C LEU A 298 12.23 -2.89 0.02
N PRO A 299 11.19 -3.49 0.64
CA PRO A 299 9.80 -3.16 0.33
C PRO A 299 9.49 -1.71 0.71
N LEU A 300 8.67 -1.06 -0.11
CA LEU A 300 8.14 0.27 0.17
C LEU A 300 7.10 0.22 1.30
N HIS A 301 6.98 1.33 2.01
CA HIS A 301 5.96 1.55 3.03
C HIS A 301 5.24 2.86 2.75
N PRO A 302 3.94 2.99 3.09
CA PRO A 302 3.23 4.25 3.04
C PRO A 302 3.95 5.34 3.86
N GLN A 303 3.80 6.58 3.43
CA GLN A 303 4.39 7.75 4.06
C GLN A 303 3.28 8.71 4.52
N PRO A 304 3.55 9.64 5.45
CA PRO A 304 2.53 10.53 6.06
C PRO A 304 1.71 11.34 5.07
N ASP A 305 2.26 11.58 3.89
CA ASP A 305 1.63 12.37 2.84
C ASP A 305 0.73 11.54 1.90
N GLY A 306 0.44 10.29 2.28
CA GLY A 306 -0.54 9.42 1.64
C GLY A 306 -0.08 8.79 0.32
N LEU A 307 -1.04 8.17 -0.36
CA LEU A 307 -0.86 7.49 -1.64
C LEU A 307 -1.55 8.31 -2.73
N GLY A 308 -0.84 8.64 -3.83
CA GLY A 308 -1.41 9.41 -4.92
C GLY A 308 -0.59 9.28 -6.20
N TYR A 309 -1.01 9.95 -7.25
CA TYR A 309 -0.44 9.86 -8.59
C TYR A 309 1.06 10.20 -8.67
N ARG A 310 1.64 10.91 -7.72
CA ARG A 310 3.08 11.15 -7.63
C ARG A 310 3.92 9.88 -7.61
N HIS A 311 3.34 8.77 -7.17
CA HIS A 311 3.97 7.46 -7.11
C HIS A 311 3.69 6.59 -8.34
N TRP A 312 2.79 7.03 -9.22
CA TRP A 312 2.28 6.25 -10.35
C TRP A 312 3.42 5.63 -11.19
N LEU A 313 4.40 6.45 -11.56
CA LEU A 313 5.52 6.00 -12.40
C LEU A 313 6.32 4.88 -11.71
N GLY A 314 6.73 5.11 -10.47
CA GLY A 314 7.57 4.16 -9.72
C GLY A 314 6.85 2.84 -9.41
N TRP A 315 5.55 2.89 -9.13
CA TRP A 315 4.80 1.69 -8.73
C TRP A 315 4.28 0.88 -9.92
N ILE A 316 4.14 1.48 -11.08
CA ILE A 316 3.61 0.82 -12.29
C ILE A 316 4.72 0.44 -13.27
N LEU A 317 5.60 1.37 -13.60
CA LEU A 317 6.67 1.16 -14.58
C LEU A 317 8.03 0.89 -13.96
N GLY A 318 8.18 1.20 -12.68
CA GLY A 318 9.48 1.36 -12.06
C GLY A 318 10.12 2.71 -12.45
N SER A 319 11.09 3.15 -11.68
CA SER A 319 11.84 4.37 -11.95
C SER A 319 13.27 4.22 -11.49
N THR A 320 14.19 4.82 -12.25
CA THR A 320 15.60 4.93 -11.86
C THR A 320 15.96 6.40 -11.87
N SER A 321 16.47 6.89 -10.75
CA SER A 321 16.97 8.25 -10.62
C SER A 321 18.29 8.24 -9.85
N ASP A 322 19.04 9.34 -9.91
CA ASP A 322 20.29 9.49 -9.15
C ASP A 322 20.10 9.33 -7.64
N LYS A 323 18.89 9.53 -7.15
CA LYS A 323 18.58 9.46 -5.73
C LYS A 323 18.05 8.10 -5.29
N ARG A 324 17.30 7.41 -6.14
CA ARG A 324 16.59 6.18 -5.76
C ARG A 324 16.06 5.44 -6.97
N SER A 325 16.28 4.13 -7.01
CA SER A 325 15.61 3.22 -7.95
C SER A 325 14.40 2.59 -7.25
N VAL A 326 13.30 2.47 -7.99
CA VAL A 326 12.07 1.81 -7.54
C VAL A 326 11.66 0.78 -8.58
N ARG A 327 11.28 -0.40 -8.16
CA ARG A 327 10.65 -1.42 -9.02
C ARG A 327 9.21 -1.67 -8.61
N ALA A 328 8.34 -1.85 -9.60
CA ALA A 328 6.95 -2.23 -9.39
C ALA A 328 6.83 -3.61 -8.72
N ALA A 329 5.70 -3.86 -8.07
CA ALA A 329 5.36 -5.20 -7.60
C ALA A 329 5.25 -6.16 -8.79
N GLN A 330 5.58 -7.43 -8.58
CA GLN A 330 5.62 -8.42 -9.66
C GLN A 330 4.25 -8.62 -10.33
N VAL A 331 3.16 -8.59 -9.55
CA VAL A 331 1.79 -8.69 -10.10
C VAL A 331 1.44 -7.49 -10.98
N VAL A 332 1.86 -6.29 -10.60
CA VAL A 332 1.66 -5.06 -11.38
C VAL A 332 2.49 -5.08 -12.66
N GLY A 333 3.77 -5.45 -12.55
CA GLY A 333 4.66 -5.57 -13.72
C GLY A 333 4.15 -6.60 -14.74
N ARG A 334 3.59 -7.73 -14.28
CA ARG A 334 2.95 -8.72 -15.15
C ARG A 334 1.70 -8.16 -15.82
N ALA A 335 0.81 -7.54 -15.04
CA ALA A 335 -0.44 -6.98 -15.57
C ALA A 335 -0.18 -5.88 -16.61
N PHE A 336 0.86 -5.09 -16.42
CA PHE A 336 1.27 -4.06 -17.38
C PHE A 336 1.66 -4.64 -18.76
N GLN A 337 2.06 -5.92 -18.81
CA GLN A 337 2.40 -6.64 -20.05
C GLN A 337 1.17 -7.23 -20.75
N LEU A 338 -0.02 -7.21 -20.12
CA LEU A 338 -1.25 -7.69 -20.71
C LEU A 338 -1.89 -6.57 -21.55
N SER A 339 -2.36 -6.90 -22.74
CA SER A 339 -3.13 -5.97 -23.57
C SER A 339 -4.57 -5.81 -23.03
N ASN A 340 -5.21 -4.68 -23.31
CA ASN A 340 -6.62 -4.47 -22.96
C ASN A 340 -7.55 -5.51 -23.61
N ARG A 341 -7.17 -6.07 -24.78
CA ARG A 341 -7.92 -7.14 -25.43
C ARG A 341 -7.90 -8.45 -24.63
N GLN A 342 -6.80 -8.70 -23.93
CA GLN A 342 -6.65 -9.90 -23.10
C GLN A 342 -7.41 -9.81 -21.78
N THR A 343 -7.64 -8.60 -21.28
CA THR A 343 -8.28 -8.34 -19.98
C THR A 343 -9.71 -7.82 -20.08
N GLY A 344 -10.20 -7.56 -21.30
CA GLY A 344 -11.54 -7.02 -21.53
C GLY A 344 -11.66 -5.53 -21.26
N GLY A 345 -10.60 -4.82 -20.87
CA GLY A 345 -10.65 -3.39 -20.58
C GLY A 345 -9.46 -2.88 -19.77
N MET A 346 -9.59 -1.67 -19.23
CA MET A 346 -8.53 -1.01 -18.46
C MET A 346 -8.42 -1.61 -17.04
N LEU A 347 -7.25 -2.09 -16.71
CA LEU A 347 -6.91 -2.53 -15.37
C LEU A 347 -6.69 -1.34 -14.42
N ARG A 348 -6.78 -1.61 -13.13
CA ARG A 348 -6.48 -0.65 -12.06
C ARG A 348 -5.49 -1.28 -11.09
N MET A 349 -4.75 -0.45 -10.40
CA MET A 349 -3.90 -0.87 -9.29
C MET A 349 -4.53 -0.35 -7.99
N TRP A 350 -4.74 -1.24 -7.02
CA TRP A 350 -5.14 -0.90 -5.66
C TRP A 350 -3.91 -0.93 -4.76
N ALA A 351 -3.51 0.23 -4.28
CA ALA A 351 -2.39 0.40 -3.38
C ALA A 351 -2.90 0.67 -1.97
N PHE A 352 -2.37 -0.02 -0.96
CA PHE A 352 -2.76 0.16 0.43
C PHE A 352 -1.66 -0.25 1.41
N GLY A 353 -1.77 0.23 2.64
CA GLY A 353 -0.89 -0.15 3.74
C GLY A 353 -0.95 0.84 4.91
N TYR A 354 -0.26 0.52 5.98
CA TYR A 354 -0.14 1.39 7.14
C TYR A 354 1.07 2.32 7.04
N ASP A 355 0.86 3.59 7.29
CA ASP A 355 1.92 4.51 7.64
C ASP A 355 2.33 4.25 9.09
N MET A 356 3.60 3.89 9.29
CA MET A 356 4.18 3.55 10.58
C MET A 356 5.20 4.60 11.01
N ASP A 357 5.07 5.07 12.25
CA ASP A 357 6.12 5.84 12.92
C ASP A 357 6.76 4.98 14.01
N ASN A 358 7.94 4.48 13.73
CA ASN A 358 8.62 3.49 14.56
C ASN A 358 7.73 2.24 14.78
N MET A 359 7.13 2.11 15.95
CA MET A 359 6.30 0.97 16.36
C MET A 359 4.80 1.26 16.36
N LYS A 360 4.38 2.44 15.88
CA LYS A 360 2.98 2.91 15.94
C LYS A 360 2.42 3.11 14.56
N ALA A 361 1.24 2.56 14.32
CA ALA A 361 0.45 2.91 13.15
C ALA A 361 -0.13 4.32 13.33
N ARG A 362 0.11 5.21 12.35
CA ARG A 362 -0.46 6.54 12.31
C ARG A 362 -1.77 6.56 11.54
N CYS A 363 -1.77 5.92 10.37
CA CYS A 363 -2.91 5.93 9.48
C CYS A 363 -2.88 4.73 8.54
N TRP A 364 -4.05 4.24 8.14
CA TRP A 364 -4.22 3.39 6.98
C TRP A 364 -4.43 4.27 5.76
N TYR A 365 -3.67 3.99 4.70
CA TYR A 365 -3.84 4.63 3.40
C TYR A 365 -4.25 3.61 2.36
N GLU A 366 -5.15 4.02 1.47
CA GLU A 366 -5.48 3.27 0.26
C GLU A 366 -5.77 4.22 -0.91
N SER A 367 -5.46 3.78 -2.12
CA SER A 367 -5.70 4.50 -3.35
C SER A 367 -5.86 3.54 -4.52
N THR A 368 -6.73 3.87 -5.46
CA THR A 368 -6.88 3.14 -6.72
C THR A 368 -6.40 3.99 -7.88
N MET A 369 -5.47 3.46 -8.66
CA MET A 369 -4.86 4.15 -9.79
C MET A 369 -5.11 3.40 -11.10
N PRO A 370 -5.32 4.09 -12.23
CA PRO A 370 -5.44 3.43 -13.53
C PRO A 370 -4.09 2.82 -13.94
N LEU A 371 -4.15 1.60 -14.43
CA LEU A 371 -3.00 0.87 -14.95
C LEU A 371 -3.10 0.85 -16.48
N TYR A 372 -2.58 1.91 -17.10
CA TYR A 372 -2.57 2.02 -18.56
C TYR A 372 -1.50 1.10 -19.15
N GLY A 373 -1.91 -0.04 -19.70
CA GLY A 373 -0.99 -0.99 -20.33
C GLY A 373 -0.38 -0.40 -21.61
N LEU A 374 0.91 -0.60 -21.80
CA LEU A 374 1.65 -0.26 -23.03
C LEU A 374 2.24 -1.53 -23.68
N ALA A 375 1.61 -2.69 -23.46
CA ALA A 375 2.10 -3.97 -23.97
C ALA A 375 2.23 -4.00 -25.49
N ASP A 376 1.29 -3.33 -26.17
CA ASP A 376 1.21 -3.28 -27.62
C ASP A 376 2.14 -2.20 -28.25
N CYS A 377 2.84 -1.39 -27.43
CA CYS A 377 3.78 -0.39 -27.89
C CYS A 377 5.20 -0.96 -27.94
N ASP A 378 6.00 -0.46 -28.88
CA ASP A 378 7.43 -0.77 -28.94
C ASP A 378 8.21 -0.17 -27.75
N ARG A 379 9.48 -0.55 -27.62
CA ARG A 379 10.32 -0.13 -26.51
C ARG A 379 10.58 1.38 -26.49
N ASP A 380 10.75 2.00 -27.64
CA ASP A 380 11.10 3.41 -27.75
C ASP A 380 9.90 4.29 -27.39
N THR A 381 8.70 3.90 -27.85
CA THR A 381 7.44 4.53 -27.47
C THR A 381 7.23 4.43 -25.95
N ARG A 382 7.44 3.26 -25.35
CA ARG A 382 7.33 3.09 -23.89
C ARG A 382 8.30 3.98 -23.13
N SER A 383 9.56 4.03 -23.56
CA SER A 383 10.60 4.88 -22.95
C SER A 383 10.28 6.36 -23.07
N SER A 384 9.72 6.78 -24.21
CA SER A 384 9.31 8.16 -24.47
C SER A 384 8.13 8.57 -23.57
N VAL A 385 7.10 7.72 -23.41
CA VAL A 385 6.00 7.94 -22.48
C VAL A 385 6.52 8.05 -21.05
N GLN A 386 7.38 7.13 -20.63
CA GLN A 386 7.96 7.13 -19.29
C GLN A 386 8.75 8.43 -19.01
N ALA A 387 9.53 8.90 -19.96
CA ALA A 387 10.29 10.14 -19.83
C ALA A 387 9.38 11.38 -19.72
N GLU A 388 8.26 11.40 -20.46
CA GLU A 388 7.30 12.50 -20.39
C GLU A 388 6.56 12.54 -19.07
N VAL A 389 6.09 11.40 -18.57
CA VAL A 389 5.46 11.29 -17.24
C VAL A 389 6.44 11.69 -16.14
N ALA A 390 7.69 11.28 -16.23
CA ALA A 390 8.73 11.67 -15.27
C ALA A 390 8.90 13.21 -15.20
N ARG A 391 8.87 13.90 -16.35
CA ARG A 391 8.90 15.38 -16.38
C ARG A 391 7.70 16.01 -15.69
N TRP A 392 6.49 15.49 -15.93
CA TRP A 392 5.28 16.00 -15.32
C TRP A 392 5.30 15.84 -13.80
N LEU A 393 5.75 14.69 -13.31
CA LEU A 393 5.86 14.44 -11.87
C LEU A 393 6.92 15.30 -11.22
N ALA A 394 8.10 15.44 -11.83
CA ALA A 394 9.18 16.30 -11.33
C ALA A 394 8.74 17.77 -11.24
N ALA A 395 7.99 18.25 -12.23
CA ALA A 395 7.45 19.61 -12.21
C ALA A 395 6.38 19.80 -11.12
N ALA A 396 5.50 18.81 -10.91
CA ALA A 396 4.51 18.83 -9.86
C ALA A 396 5.16 18.84 -8.47
N GLU A 397 6.17 18.00 -8.25
CA GLU A 397 6.94 17.97 -7.00
C GLU A 397 7.60 19.33 -6.71
N LEU A 398 8.14 19.95 -7.75
CA LEU A 398 8.76 21.27 -7.65
C LEU A 398 7.72 22.35 -7.29
N ALA A 399 6.56 22.36 -7.95
CA ALA A 399 5.48 23.31 -7.68
C ALA A 399 4.90 23.14 -6.26
N SER A 400 4.69 21.89 -5.81
CA SER A 400 4.29 21.58 -4.43
C SER A 400 5.30 22.11 -3.42
N SER A 401 6.58 21.89 -3.67
CA SER A 401 7.65 22.40 -2.79
C SER A 401 7.69 23.93 -2.69
N TYR A 402 7.40 24.63 -3.79
CA TYR A 402 7.30 26.10 -3.79
C TYR A 402 6.09 26.59 -3.01
N LEU A 403 4.93 25.93 -3.15
CA LEU A 403 3.74 26.24 -2.38
C LEU A 403 4.01 26.08 -0.87
N ARG A 404 4.51 24.91 -0.47
CA ARG A 404 4.85 24.62 0.93
C ARG A 404 5.84 25.65 1.51
N GLY A 405 6.89 25.97 0.77
CA GLY A 405 7.86 27.00 1.16
C GLY A 405 7.21 28.37 1.34
N ALA A 406 6.36 28.78 0.40
CA ALA A 406 5.69 30.08 0.47
C ALA A 406 4.70 30.17 1.64
N VAL A 407 3.93 29.12 1.92
CA VAL A 407 3.03 29.07 3.10
C VAL A 407 3.85 29.15 4.39
N LYS A 408 4.95 28.43 4.47
CA LYS A 408 5.88 28.51 5.61
C LYS A 408 6.40 29.93 5.80
N ASP A 409 6.86 30.59 4.74
CA ASP A 409 7.39 31.96 4.78
C ASP A 409 6.33 32.98 5.15
N ALA A 410 5.06 32.76 4.78
CA ALA A 410 3.96 33.63 5.14
C ALA A 410 3.60 33.57 6.63
N TRP A 411 3.61 32.37 7.21
CA TRP A 411 3.06 32.12 8.55
C TRP A 411 4.10 32.02 9.65
N PHE A 412 5.28 31.53 9.39
CA PHE A 412 6.24 31.13 10.40
C PHE A 412 7.59 31.88 10.24
N SER A 413 8.36 31.94 11.30
CA SER A 413 9.76 32.32 11.20
C SER A 413 10.56 31.30 10.39
N ALA A 414 11.73 31.69 9.89
CA ALA A 414 12.60 30.84 9.11
C ALA A 414 13.01 29.52 9.84
N GLU A 415 13.02 29.59 11.18
CA GLU A 415 13.44 28.49 12.06
C GLU A 415 12.28 27.56 12.45
N ALA A 416 11.03 27.88 12.06
CA ALA A 416 9.88 27.09 12.44
C ALA A 416 9.99 25.66 11.90
N ARG A 417 9.77 24.69 12.77
CA ARG A 417 9.67 23.28 12.46
C ARG A 417 8.21 22.87 12.62
N GLY A 418 7.75 21.96 11.78
CA GLY A 418 6.39 21.43 11.84
C GLY A 418 6.11 20.51 10.65
N ASP A 419 4.99 19.83 10.71
CA ASP A 419 4.49 19.02 9.61
C ASP A 419 3.64 19.90 8.67
N PHE A 420 4.05 19.97 7.41
CA PHE A 420 3.36 20.68 6.34
C PHE A 420 2.78 19.71 5.30
N GLY A 421 2.71 18.41 5.61
CA GLY A 421 2.23 17.38 4.70
C GLY A 421 0.81 17.63 4.20
N HIS A 422 -0.04 18.29 5.00
CA HIS A 422 -1.40 18.67 4.59
C HIS A 422 -1.44 19.62 3.38
N ILE A 423 -0.41 20.49 3.22
CA ILE A 423 -0.29 21.39 2.05
C ILE A 423 0.02 20.58 0.80
N ASP A 424 0.99 19.67 0.91
CA ASP A 424 1.33 18.77 -0.18
C ASP A 424 0.13 17.88 -0.55
N ALA A 425 -0.53 17.28 0.44
CA ALA A 425 -1.70 16.43 0.22
C ALA A 425 -2.82 17.15 -0.54
N ALA A 426 -3.13 18.40 -0.17
CA ALA A 426 -4.12 19.22 -0.87
C ALA A 426 -3.71 19.50 -2.34
N PHE A 427 -2.44 19.86 -2.57
CA PHE A 427 -1.93 20.11 -3.91
C PHE A 427 -2.00 18.86 -4.80
N TRP A 428 -1.53 17.72 -4.30
CA TRP A 428 -1.56 16.45 -5.03
C TRP A 428 -2.99 15.99 -5.33
N SER A 429 -3.90 16.11 -4.38
CA SER A 429 -5.31 15.74 -4.56
C SER A 429 -6.01 16.58 -5.64
N ILE A 430 -5.82 17.90 -5.63
CA ILE A 430 -6.48 18.80 -6.59
C ILE A 430 -5.93 18.64 -8.01
N THR A 431 -4.64 18.34 -8.16
CA THR A 431 -4.01 18.17 -9.48
C THR A 431 -4.21 16.77 -10.07
N GLU A 432 -4.59 15.77 -9.28
CA GLU A 432 -4.72 14.38 -9.70
C GLU A 432 -5.67 14.16 -10.89
N PRO A 433 -6.89 14.72 -10.94
CA PRO A 433 -7.77 14.51 -12.08
C PRO A 433 -7.21 15.04 -13.41
N ALA A 434 -6.47 16.15 -13.36
CA ALA A 434 -5.82 16.71 -14.53
C ALA A 434 -4.65 15.84 -15.00
N PHE A 435 -3.88 15.29 -14.08
CA PHE A 435 -2.80 14.35 -14.37
C PHE A 435 -3.33 13.12 -15.12
N TYR A 436 -4.37 12.47 -14.62
CA TYR A 436 -4.89 11.26 -15.27
C TYR A 436 -5.55 11.54 -16.62
N ARG A 437 -6.21 12.66 -16.81
CA ARG A 437 -6.70 13.06 -18.14
C ARG A 437 -5.57 13.22 -19.16
N GLN A 438 -4.48 13.89 -18.78
CA GLN A 438 -3.34 14.07 -19.66
C GLN A 438 -2.59 12.76 -19.91
N LEU A 439 -2.44 11.94 -18.88
CA LEU A 439 -1.82 10.63 -18.99
C LEU A 439 -2.60 9.72 -19.94
N GLN A 440 -3.92 9.70 -19.83
CA GLN A 440 -4.78 8.96 -20.75
C GLN A 440 -4.57 9.39 -22.20
N ALA A 441 -4.59 10.70 -22.48
CA ALA A 441 -4.37 11.24 -23.82
C ALA A 441 -2.98 10.87 -24.36
N LEU A 442 -1.94 10.94 -23.51
CA LEU A 442 -0.57 10.54 -23.88
C LEU A 442 -0.49 9.05 -24.26
N ILE A 443 -1.15 8.18 -23.49
CA ILE A 443 -1.17 6.73 -23.72
C ILE A 443 -1.97 6.40 -25.01
N GLU A 444 -3.09 7.06 -25.24
CA GLU A 444 -3.90 6.86 -26.44
C GLU A 444 -3.14 7.28 -27.70
N ALA A 445 -2.46 8.43 -27.68
CA ALA A 445 -1.60 8.86 -28.78
C ALA A 445 -0.46 7.87 -29.03
N ALA A 446 0.18 7.38 -27.96
CA ALA A 446 1.25 6.40 -28.07
C ALA A 446 0.79 5.07 -28.70
N ARG A 447 -0.41 4.60 -28.36
CA ARG A 447 -0.99 3.36 -28.91
C ARG A 447 -1.45 3.48 -30.34
N SER A 448 -1.98 4.63 -30.72
CA SER A 448 -2.46 4.87 -32.10
C SER A 448 -1.36 5.24 -33.07
N GLY A 449 -0.13 5.48 -32.61
CA GLY A 449 0.95 6.03 -33.42
C GLY A 449 0.69 7.47 -33.88
N ALA A 450 -0.25 8.18 -33.26
CA ALA A 450 -0.55 9.56 -33.55
C ALA A 450 0.59 10.48 -33.14
N GLU A 451 0.73 11.60 -33.86
CA GLU A 451 1.68 12.64 -33.48
C GLU A 451 1.38 13.17 -32.07
N ARG A 452 2.39 13.19 -31.22
CA ARG A 452 2.24 13.62 -29.84
C ARG A 452 2.36 15.14 -29.72
N ALA A 453 1.32 15.75 -29.16
CA ALA A 453 1.31 17.18 -28.87
C ALA A 453 1.99 17.49 -27.52
N ASP A 454 3.26 17.10 -27.34
CA ASP A 454 3.98 17.20 -26.07
C ASP A 454 4.07 18.65 -25.54
N LEU A 455 4.33 19.62 -26.41
CA LEU A 455 4.46 21.02 -26.01
C LEU A 455 3.15 21.62 -25.50
N PRO A 456 2.00 21.49 -26.18
CA PRO A 456 0.71 21.90 -25.64
C PRO A 456 0.36 21.20 -24.32
N ALA A 457 0.63 19.90 -24.20
CA ALA A 457 0.38 19.15 -22.95
C ALA A 457 1.22 19.70 -21.79
N ARG A 458 2.49 19.99 -22.01
CA ARG A 458 3.39 20.59 -21.00
C ARG A 458 2.94 22.00 -20.59
N LEU A 459 2.47 22.80 -21.53
CA LEU A 459 1.92 24.15 -21.24
C LEU A 459 0.63 24.05 -20.42
N ALA A 460 -0.28 23.14 -20.77
CA ALA A 460 -1.50 22.88 -20.01
C ALA A 460 -1.18 22.39 -18.58
N TRP A 461 -0.21 21.49 -18.45
CA TRP A 461 0.24 21.01 -17.13
C TRP A 461 0.87 22.11 -16.30
N HIS A 462 1.73 22.95 -16.90
CA HIS A 462 2.29 24.13 -16.24
C HIS A 462 1.18 25.05 -15.72
N ALA A 463 0.17 25.34 -16.54
CA ALA A 463 -0.98 26.19 -16.15
C ALA A 463 -1.77 25.57 -14.98
N THR A 464 -1.98 24.24 -15.00
CA THR A 464 -2.65 23.52 -13.91
C THR A 464 -1.85 23.63 -12.61
N LEU A 465 -0.56 23.34 -12.63
CA LEU A 465 0.30 23.40 -11.45
C LEU A 465 0.37 24.81 -10.86
N THR A 466 0.57 25.82 -11.71
CA THR A 466 0.70 27.21 -11.28
C THR A 466 -0.63 27.77 -10.75
N GLY A 467 -1.73 27.50 -11.44
CA GLY A 467 -3.07 27.91 -11.01
C GLY A 467 -3.47 27.27 -9.69
N THR A 468 -3.23 25.97 -9.52
CA THR A 468 -3.55 25.26 -8.27
C THR A 468 -2.69 25.78 -7.11
N ALA A 469 -1.39 25.95 -7.31
CA ALA A 469 -0.51 26.44 -6.23
C ALA A 469 -0.89 27.85 -5.77
N LEU A 470 -1.19 28.78 -6.68
CA LEU A 470 -1.63 30.12 -6.34
C LEU A 470 -3.01 30.10 -5.66
N HIS A 471 -3.97 29.34 -6.19
CA HIS A 471 -5.29 29.20 -5.59
C HIS A 471 -5.24 28.68 -4.16
N LEU A 472 -4.46 27.61 -3.92
CA LEU A 472 -4.28 27.06 -2.57
C LEU A 472 -3.60 28.06 -1.61
N PHE A 473 -2.59 28.77 -2.10
CA PHE A 473 -1.94 29.82 -1.30
C PHE A 473 -2.94 30.89 -0.89
N ASP A 474 -3.73 31.40 -1.83
CA ASP A 474 -4.61 32.56 -1.61
C ASP A 474 -5.89 32.21 -0.84
N HIS A 475 -6.48 31.04 -1.10
CA HIS A 475 -7.82 30.72 -0.60
C HIS A 475 -7.87 29.63 0.47
N SER A 476 -6.84 28.78 0.58
CA SER A 476 -6.87 27.66 1.53
C SER A 476 -5.86 27.82 2.68
N PHE A 477 -4.74 28.46 2.43
CA PHE A 477 -3.66 28.55 3.40
C PHE A 477 -3.34 30.00 3.81
N ALA A 478 -2.40 30.64 3.12
CA ALA A 478 -1.85 31.92 3.57
C ALA A 478 -2.83 33.09 3.46
N GLY A 479 -3.75 33.08 2.49
CA GLY A 479 -4.77 34.12 2.32
C GLY A 479 -6.03 33.92 3.15
N ALA A 480 -6.31 32.70 3.61
CA ALA A 480 -7.56 32.33 4.28
C ALA A 480 -7.51 32.48 5.82
N GLY A 481 -6.38 32.82 6.41
CA GLY A 481 -6.24 32.92 7.87
C GLY A 481 -6.89 34.16 8.46
N ALA A 482 -7.10 34.16 9.79
CA ALA A 482 -7.63 35.32 10.51
C ALA A 482 -6.72 36.54 10.32
N ILE A 483 -7.30 37.64 9.87
CA ILE A 483 -6.59 38.92 9.57
C ILE A 483 -5.71 39.37 10.75
N GLU A 484 -6.15 39.14 11.97
CA GLU A 484 -5.45 39.49 13.20
C GLU A 484 -4.12 38.74 13.41
N ARG A 485 -3.96 37.58 12.80
CA ARG A 485 -2.74 36.75 12.89
C ARG A 485 -1.84 36.87 11.67
N GLN A 486 -2.28 37.54 10.61
CA GLN A 486 -1.52 37.73 9.39
C GLN A 486 -0.56 38.89 9.48
N ASN A 487 0.62 38.72 8.91
CA ASN A 487 1.51 39.82 8.56
C ASN A 487 1.36 40.10 7.06
N PRO A 488 0.57 41.13 6.65
CA PRO A 488 0.26 41.38 5.24
C PRO A 488 1.50 41.56 4.35
N ARG A 489 2.53 42.18 4.91
CA ARG A 489 3.81 42.37 4.20
C ARG A 489 4.52 41.05 3.92
N ARG A 490 4.56 40.17 4.90
CA ARG A 490 5.15 38.82 4.72
C ARG A 490 4.37 38.00 3.73
N THR A 491 3.04 37.96 3.85
CA THR A 491 2.15 37.25 2.95
C THR A 491 2.30 37.71 1.50
N ALA A 492 2.33 39.04 1.28
CA ALA A 492 2.54 39.61 -0.05
C ALA A 492 3.93 39.29 -0.64
N LEU A 493 4.97 39.29 0.20
CA LEU A 493 6.32 38.92 -0.22
C LEU A 493 6.39 37.42 -0.57
N ALA A 494 5.81 36.54 0.24
CA ALA A 494 5.73 35.12 0.01
C ALA A 494 4.96 34.79 -1.27
N HIS A 495 3.80 35.44 -1.48
CA HIS A 495 3.03 35.32 -2.73
C HIS A 495 3.84 35.73 -3.96
N LYS A 496 4.50 36.90 -3.89
CA LYS A 496 5.38 37.38 -4.99
C LYS A 496 6.49 36.37 -5.30
N GLN A 497 7.08 35.79 -4.27
CA GLN A 497 8.16 34.82 -4.41
C GLN A 497 7.65 33.49 -4.98
N LEU A 498 6.48 33.01 -4.53
CA LEU A 498 5.79 31.87 -5.08
C LEU A 498 5.53 32.04 -6.58
N ARG A 499 4.90 33.17 -6.96
CA ARG A 499 4.63 33.50 -8.36
C ARG A 499 5.90 33.52 -9.21
N ASN A 500 6.96 34.17 -8.73
CA ASN A 500 8.24 34.21 -9.43
C ASN A 500 8.85 32.81 -9.61
N SER A 501 8.70 31.91 -8.63
CA SER A 501 9.20 30.55 -8.72
C SER A 501 8.39 29.70 -9.69
N LEU A 502 7.05 29.81 -9.66
CA LEU A 502 6.13 29.07 -10.51
C LEU A 502 6.27 29.43 -12.01
N TYR A 503 6.50 30.70 -12.31
CA TYR A 503 6.73 31.16 -13.70
C TYR A 503 8.22 31.26 -14.07
N GLY A 504 9.10 30.91 -13.13
CA GLY A 504 10.54 31.00 -13.29
C GLY A 504 11.13 29.87 -14.16
N PRO A 505 12.40 30.04 -14.55
CA PRO A 505 13.07 29.13 -15.48
C PRO A 505 13.16 27.70 -14.95
N LYS A 506 13.28 27.51 -13.65
CA LYS A 506 13.49 26.18 -13.06
C LYS A 506 12.30 25.25 -13.28
N LEU A 507 11.06 25.72 -13.10
CA LEU A 507 9.86 24.93 -13.34
C LEU A 507 9.66 24.69 -14.85
N ARG A 508 9.90 25.71 -15.68
CA ARG A 508 9.82 25.61 -17.14
C ARG A 508 10.82 24.57 -17.69
N LEU A 509 12.07 24.60 -17.24
CA LEU A 509 13.10 23.62 -17.61
C LEU A 509 12.73 22.20 -17.18
N ALA A 510 12.16 22.02 -15.99
CA ALA A 510 11.70 20.71 -15.51
C ALA A 510 10.64 20.11 -16.46
N LEU A 511 9.80 20.96 -17.08
CA LEU A 511 8.82 20.56 -18.10
C LEU A 511 9.39 20.51 -19.53
N GLY A 512 10.66 20.88 -19.74
CA GLY A 512 11.22 21.02 -21.09
C GLY A 512 10.52 22.12 -21.92
N LEU A 513 10.03 23.17 -21.25
CA LEU A 513 9.45 24.35 -21.90
C LEU A 513 10.55 25.37 -22.25
N PRO A 514 10.39 26.14 -23.34
CA PRO A 514 11.30 27.23 -23.66
C PRO A 514 11.45 28.19 -22.48
N VAL A 515 12.69 28.58 -22.21
CA VAL A 515 13.00 29.65 -21.27
C VAL A 515 13.43 30.83 -22.11
N ASP A 516 12.65 31.90 -22.11
CA ASP A 516 13.07 33.14 -22.74
C ASP A 516 14.38 33.60 -22.08
N ASP A 517 15.37 34.03 -22.91
CA ASP A 517 16.65 34.52 -22.43
C ASP A 517 16.44 35.60 -21.36
N ILE A 518 16.56 35.20 -20.11
CA ILE A 518 16.50 36.14 -18.99
C ILE A 518 17.81 36.93 -19.10
N LYS A 519 17.71 38.18 -19.55
CA LYS A 519 18.87 39.10 -19.49
C LYS A 519 19.54 38.95 -18.14
N PRO A 520 20.85 38.67 -18.09
CA PRO A 520 21.53 38.48 -16.80
C PRO A 520 21.29 39.71 -15.92
N LYS A 521 20.84 39.51 -14.68
CA LYS A 521 20.76 40.59 -13.69
C LYS A 521 22.12 41.29 -13.71
N PRO A 522 22.16 42.64 -13.82
CA PRO A 522 23.42 43.36 -13.73
C PRO A 522 24.05 43.01 -12.37
N ALA A 523 25.32 42.63 -12.43
CA ALA A 523 26.10 42.29 -11.24
C ALA A 523 25.94 43.39 -10.20
N ARG A 524 25.54 43.05 -8.98
CA ARG A 524 25.55 44.00 -7.88
C ARG A 524 26.96 44.58 -7.75
N LYS A 525 27.10 45.86 -8.04
CA LYS A 525 28.38 46.58 -7.82
C LYS A 525 28.69 46.42 -6.32
N SER A 526 29.81 45.78 -6.05
CA SER A 526 30.37 45.69 -4.70
C SER A 526 30.51 47.13 -4.15
N ALA A 527 29.90 47.40 -3.00
CA ALA A 527 30.08 48.64 -2.30
C ALA A 527 31.58 48.78 -1.98
N LYS A 528 32.19 49.90 -2.44
CA LYS A 528 33.55 50.27 -2.04
C LYS A 528 33.63 50.38 -0.53
N PRO A 529 34.73 49.91 0.10
CA PRO A 529 34.95 50.19 1.53
C PRO A 529 34.99 51.69 1.76
N ARG A 530 34.25 52.17 2.77
CA ARG A 530 34.43 53.54 3.30
C ARG A 530 35.81 53.59 3.95
N GLU A 531 36.70 54.39 3.40
CA GLU A 531 37.90 54.84 4.09
C GLU A 531 37.46 55.64 5.33
N THR A 532 37.87 55.18 6.49
CA THR A 532 37.81 55.91 7.75
C THR A 532 38.95 56.95 7.75
N ALA A 533 38.59 58.22 7.82
CA ALA A 533 39.47 59.32 8.27
C ALA A 533 39.20 59.55 9.78
#